data_3024a26fa0da08b16ecddbeb192cb5ff
#
_entry.id   3024a26fa0da08b16ecddbeb192cb5ff
#
_cell.length_a   1.000
_cell.length_b   1.000
_cell.length_c   1.000
_cell.angle_alpha   90.00
_cell.angle_beta   90.00
_cell.angle_gamma   90.00
#
_symmetry.space_group_name_H-M   'P 1'
#
loop_
_entity.id
_entity.type
_entity.pdbx_description
1 polymer ?
#
loop_
_entity_poly.entity_id
_entity_poly.type
_entity_poly.pdbx_seq_one_letter_code
_entity_poly.pdbx_strand_id
1 'polypeptide(L)'
;MKKLLCKTFATALFVLLFSLSSCGKITPEKPINQAKERGHEVPYSTDFIFTPCEVADTTALFVDKITNKSASFTWSFSNEKANHTPLALKRGQWYHLEIVLRNASGSDINAQYITPEQAALHQFFFISRELNEAKKTYRTIPSAITYKYAETLQLEGKRNPIGLEGAFYVHPNATPDHFFLNVVLVHVLPPSTKINRTTNSFYPFDQPARTMGTRDLELYIPINLQ
;
A
#
# COMPACT_ATOMS: atom_id res chain seq x y z
N MET A 1 -6.88 -23.06 -70.38
CA MET A 1 -7.19 -22.30 -69.15
C MET A 1 -7.42 -23.19 -67.88
N LYS A 2 -8.05 -24.36 -67.94
CA LYS A 2 -8.32 -25.24 -66.75
C LYS A 2 -7.07 -25.79 -66.02
N LYS A 3 -5.94 -26.00 -66.70
CA LYS A 3 -4.71 -26.52 -66.08
C LYS A 3 -3.91 -25.47 -65.26
N LEU A 4 -4.10 -24.18 -65.57
CA LEU A 4 -3.40 -23.09 -64.87
C LEU A 4 -4.08 -22.76 -63.50
N LEU A 5 -5.43 -22.85 -63.46
CA LEU A 5 -6.20 -22.61 -62.24
C LEU A 5 -5.92 -23.67 -61.14
N CYS A 6 -5.66 -24.93 -61.55
CA CYS A 6 -5.41 -26.02 -60.60
C CYS A 6 -4.03 -25.87 -59.90
N LYS A 7 -3.02 -25.34 -60.61
CA LYS A 7 -1.68 -25.13 -60.01
C LYS A 7 -1.64 -23.98 -59.02
N THR A 8 -2.37 -22.90 -59.25
CA THR A 8 -2.46 -21.74 -58.34
C THR A 8 -3.22 -22.06 -57.07
N PHE A 9 -4.25 -22.92 -57.13
CA PHE A 9 -5.02 -23.37 -55.99
C PHE A 9 -4.20 -24.32 -55.08
N ALA A 10 -3.39 -25.20 -55.66
CA ALA A 10 -2.52 -26.10 -54.90
C ALA A 10 -1.41 -25.33 -54.15
N THR A 11 -0.84 -24.29 -54.77
CA THR A 11 0.21 -23.48 -54.13
C THR A 11 -0.35 -22.60 -52.98
N ALA A 12 -1.56 -22.05 -53.17
CA ALA A 12 -2.22 -21.28 -52.13
C ALA A 12 -2.61 -22.13 -50.89
N LEU A 13 -3.06 -23.37 -51.12
CA LEU A 13 -3.39 -24.30 -50.04
C LEU A 13 -2.15 -24.75 -49.27
N PHE A 14 -1.00 -24.91 -49.95
CA PHE A 14 0.27 -25.32 -49.30
C PHE A 14 0.85 -24.19 -48.42
N VAL A 15 0.71 -22.93 -48.84
CA VAL A 15 1.13 -21.75 -48.02
C VAL A 15 0.23 -21.58 -46.80
N LEU A 16 -1.08 -21.89 -46.92
CA LEU A 16 -2.02 -21.76 -45.79
C LEU A 16 -1.78 -22.85 -44.72
N LEU A 17 -1.29 -24.03 -45.09
CA LEU A 17 -0.97 -25.12 -44.15
C LEU A 17 0.31 -24.90 -43.38
N PHE A 18 1.26 -24.12 -43.90
CA PHE A 18 2.49 -23.78 -43.18
C PHE A 18 2.33 -22.66 -42.15
N SER A 19 1.30 -21.79 -42.28
CA SER A 19 1.03 -20.71 -41.34
C SER A 19 0.34 -21.19 -40.06
N LEU A 20 -0.13 -22.41 -39.94
CA LEU A 20 -0.79 -22.96 -38.76
C LEU A 20 0.12 -23.78 -37.85
N SER A 21 1.39 -23.99 -38.19
CA SER A 21 2.35 -24.77 -37.38
C SER A 21 3.22 -23.94 -36.45
N SER A 22 2.93 -22.66 -36.28
CA SER A 22 3.58 -21.81 -35.24
C SER A 22 2.86 -21.91 -33.90
N CYS A 23 2.55 -23.15 -33.44
CA CYS A 23 2.29 -23.36 -32.02
C CYS A 23 3.64 -23.40 -31.31
N GLY A 24 4.18 -22.21 -30.96
CA GLY A 24 5.21 -22.10 -29.95
C GLY A 24 4.72 -22.83 -28.70
N LYS A 25 5.47 -23.81 -28.20
CA LYS A 25 5.21 -24.39 -26.88
C LYS A 25 5.16 -23.26 -25.88
N ILE A 26 3.97 -22.89 -25.42
CA ILE A 26 3.80 -22.06 -24.24
C ILE A 26 4.29 -22.95 -23.09
N THR A 27 5.57 -22.84 -22.75
CA THR A 27 6.07 -23.38 -21.49
C THR A 27 5.44 -22.51 -20.42
N PRO A 28 4.62 -23.07 -19.51
CA PRO A 28 4.12 -22.30 -18.39
C PRO A 28 5.33 -21.73 -17.65
N GLU A 29 5.42 -20.41 -17.57
CA GLU A 29 6.43 -19.78 -16.72
C GLU A 29 6.24 -20.33 -15.30
N LYS A 30 7.36 -20.71 -14.66
CA LYS A 30 7.31 -21.11 -13.25
C LYS A 30 6.68 -19.97 -12.46
N PRO A 31 5.78 -20.27 -11.51
CA PRO A 31 5.25 -19.24 -10.63
C PRO A 31 6.40 -18.41 -10.06
N ILE A 32 6.32 -17.10 -10.24
CA ILE A 32 7.31 -16.16 -9.72
C ILE A 32 7.35 -16.33 -8.21
N ASN A 33 8.52 -16.64 -7.66
CA ASN A 33 8.69 -16.58 -6.21
C ASN A 33 8.78 -15.12 -5.80
N GLN A 34 7.64 -14.52 -5.44
CA GLN A 34 7.51 -13.11 -5.13
C GLN A 34 8.48 -12.66 -4.02
N ALA A 35 8.70 -13.49 -3.00
CA ALA A 35 9.65 -13.20 -1.94
C ALA A 35 11.09 -13.10 -2.46
N LYS A 36 11.48 -13.94 -3.44
CA LYS A 36 12.81 -13.91 -4.04
C LYS A 36 13.02 -12.68 -4.93
N GLU A 37 11.99 -12.23 -5.64
CA GLU A 37 12.08 -11.09 -6.57
C GLU A 37 11.89 -9.75 -5.87
N ARG A 38 11.03 -9.69 -4.85
CA ARG A 38 10.76 -8.47 -4.08
C ARG A 38 11.67 -8.29 -2.88
N GLY A 39 12.36 -9.36 -2.42
CA GLY A 39 13.18 -9.36 -1.21
C GLY A 39 12.39 -9.39 0.10
N HIS A 40 11.06 -9.56 0.02
CA HIS A 40 10.16 -9.70 1.17
C HIS A 40 8.91 -10.48 0.79
N GLU A 41 8.21 -11.03 1.78
CA GLU A 41 6.91 -11.65 1.62
C GLU A 41 5.80 -10.58 1.52
N VAL A 42 4.74 -10.87 0.76
CA VAL A 42 3.54 -10.00 0.73
C VAL A 42 2.70 -10.26 1.98
N PRO A 43 2.18 -9.22 2.67
CA PRO A 43 1.35 -9.40 3.85
C PRO A 43 0.09 -10.21 3.55
N TYR A 44 -0.16 -11.24 4.35
CA TYR A 44 -1.38 -12.05 4.30
C TYR A 44 -2.44 -11.54 5.28
N SER A 45 -1.99 -11.08 6.44
CA SER A 45 -2.82 -10.37 7.42
C SER A 45 -2.04 -9.20 8.02
N THR A 46 -2.77 -8.25 8.58
CA THR A 46 -2.21 -7.03 9.15
C THR A 46 -2.98 -6.63 10.39
N ASP A 47 -2.26 -6.36 11.48
CA ASP A 47 -2.81 -5.78 12.71
C ASP A 47 -2.44 -4.29 12.77
N PHE A 48 -3.43 -3.45 13.03
CA PHE A 48 -3.28 -2.02 13.31
C PHE A 48 -3.57 -1.81 14.80
N ILE A 49 -2.53 -1.51 15.57
CA ILE A 49 -2.59 -1.36 17.03
C ILE A 49 -2.59 0.13 17.35
N PHE A 50 -3.71 0.61 17.88
CA PHE A 50 -3.88 2.01 18.27
C PHE A 50 -3.78 2.13 19.79
N THR A 51 -2.87 2.96 20.26
CA THR A 51 -2.65 3.25 21.68
C THR A 51 -2.87 4.75 21.91
N PRO A 52 -3.93 5.21 22.56
CA PRO A 52 -4.10 6.61 22.88
C PRO A 52 -2.86 7.15 23.62
N CYS A 53 -2.38 8.34 23.22
CA CYS A 53 -1.13 8.89 23.72
C CYS A 53 -1.13 10.41 23.66
N GLU A 54 -0.04 11.00 24.13
CA GLU A 54 0.35 12.40 23.90
C GLU A 54 1.57 12.45 22.99
N VAL A 55 1.68 13.52 22.21
CA VAL A 55 2.77 13.72 21.27
C VAL A 55 3.43 15.06 21.55
N ALA A 56 4.75 15.02 21.69
CA ALA A 56 5.60 16.18 21.77
C ALA A 56 6.71 16.09 20.71
N ASP A 57 7.27 17.23 20.35
CA ASP A 57 8.38 17.33 19.41
C ASP A 57 8.09 16.69 18.05
N THR A 58 7.37 17.42 17.20
CA THR A 58 7.05 16.98 15.83
C THR A 58 7.65 17.89 14.79
N THR A 59 8.04 17.29 13.66
CA THR A 59 8.32 18.00 12.40
C THR A 59 7.14 17.88 11.43
N ALA A 60 7.30 18.36 10.20
CA ALA A 60 6.27 18.24 9.18
C ALA A 60 5.83 16.77 8.95
N LEU A 61 6.78 15.83 8.93
CA LEU A 61 6.52 14.40 8.62
C LEU A 61 6.73 13.48 9.82
N PHE A 62 7.51 13.85 10.83
CA PHE A 62 7.98 12.95 11.87
C PHE A 62 7.54 13.35 13.26
N VAL A 63 7.36 12.36 14.13
CA VAL A 63 7.25 12.49 15.57
C VAL A 63 8.56 12.03 16.21
N ASP A 64 9.02 12.78 17.20
CA ASP A 64 10.25 12.47 17.94
C ASP A 64 9.96 11.93 19.34
N LYS A 65 8.80 12.26 19.89
CA LYS A 65 8.44 11.81 21.24
C LYS A 65 6.94 11.52 21.38
N ILE A 66 6.65 10.29 21.78
CA ILE A 66 5.31 9.79 22.11
C ILE A 66 5.33 9.42 23.60
N THR A 67 4.39 9.93 24.37
CA THR A 67 4.31 9.76 25.83
C THR A 67 2.89 9.40 26.28
N ASN A 68 2.73 9.10 27.57
CA ASN A 68 1.43 8.88 28.22
C ASN A 68 0.53 7.88 27.48
N LYS A 69 1.14 6.78 27.03
CA LYS A 69 0.41 5.68 26.37
C LYS A 69 -0.56 5.00 27.35
N SER A 70 -1.82 4.82 26.94
CA SER A 70 -2.85 4.11 27.68
C SER A 70 -3.13 2.71 27.13
N ALA A 71 -4.29 2.12 27.42
CA ALA A 71 -4.63 0.80 26.90
C ALA A 71 -4.82 0.84 25.36
N SER A 72 -4.16 -0.08 24.66
CA SER A 72 -4.25 -0.25 23.22
C SER A 72 -5.48 -1.06 22.81
N PHE A 73 -5.91 -0.87 21.56
CA PHE A 73 -6.89 -1.71 20.89
C PHE A 73 -6.42 -2.00 19.46
N THR A 74 -6.86 -3.13 18.92
CA THR A 74 -6.38 -3.63 17.61
C THR A 74 -7.52 -3.76 16.63
N TRP A 75 -7.28 -3.29 15.40
CA TRP A 75 -8.09 -3.62 14.24
C TRP A 75 -7.27 -4.52 13.31
N SER A 76 -7.83 -5.68 12.95
CA SER A 76 -7.10 -6.67 12.15
C SER A 76 -7.75 -6.91 10.81
N PHE A 77 -6.95 -7.11 9.80
CA PHE A 77 -7.32 -7.55 8.46
C PHE A 77 -6.71 -8.92 8.17
N SER A 78 -7.43 -9.76 7.44
CA SER A 78 -6.92 -11.02 6.89
C SER A 78 -7.49 -11.25 5.50
N ASN A 79 -6.69 -11.82 4.60
CA ASN A 79 -7.15 -12.21 3.27
C ASN A 79 -8.25 -13.28 3.29
N GLU A 80 -8.38 -14.03 4.39
CA GLU A 80 -9.46 -15.03 4.55
C GLU A 80 -10.79 -14.41 4.96
N LYS A 81 -10.75 -13.28 5.67
CA LYS A 81 -11.96 -12.69 6.27
C LYS A 81 -11.90 -11.17 6.20
N ALA A 82 -12.81 -10.59 5.43
CA ALA A 82 -13.00 -9.15 5.44
C ALA A 82 -13.48 -8.67 6.81
N ASN A 83 -12.81 -7.66 7.35
CA ASN A 83 -13.22 -6.99 8.59
C ASN A 83 -13.97 -5.70 8.24
N HIS A 84 -15.25 -5.68 8.52
CA HIS A 84 -16.13 -4.52 8.31
C HIS A 84 -16.48 -3.80 9.62
N THR A 85 -15.90 -4.23 10.75
CA THR A 85 -16.16 -3.58 12.04
C THR A 85 -15.55 -2.19 12.04
N PRO A 86 -16.35 -1.13 12.24
CA PRO A 86 -15.82 0.22 12.30
C PRO A 86 -14.87 0.41 13.48
N LEU A 87 -13.74 1.06 13.21
CA LEU A 87 -12.80 1.48 14.22
C LEU A 87 -13.30 2.79 14.86
N ALA A 88 -13.57 2.75 16.15
CA ALA A 88 -14.01 3.92 16.92
C ALA A 88 -12.80 4.76 17.34
N LEU A 89 -12.71 6.01 16.86
CA LEU A 89 -11.64 6.93 17.19
C LEU A 89 -12.21 8.23 17.76
N LYS A 90 -11.51 8.78 18.78
CA LYS A 90 -11.92 10.02 19.45
C LYS A 90 -11.33 11.25 18.76
N ARG A 91 -12.16 12.26 18.51
CA ARG A 91 -11.70 13.56 18.00
C ARG A 91 -10.75 14.26 18.96
N GLY A 92 -9.77 14.97 18.41
CA GLY A 92 -8.73 15.68 19.17
C GLY A 92 -7.74 14.76 19.86
N GLN A 93 -7.71 13.47 19.54
CA GLN A 93 -6.87 12.47 20.20
C GLN A 93 -5.70 12.05 19.29
N TRP A 94 -4.52 11.96 19.88
CA TRP A 94 -3.37 11.26 19.31
C TRP A 94 -3.39 9.79 19.69
N TYR A 95 -2.97 8.95 18.74
CA TYR A 95 -2.76 7.53 18.91
C TYR A 95 -1.34 7.17 18.44
N HIS A 96 -0.60 6.43 19.25
CA HIS A 96 0.54 5.69 18.75
C HIS A 96 -0.01 4.54 17.91
N LEU A 97 0.31 4.52 16.63
CA LEU A 97 -0.05 3.47 15.69
C LEU A 97 1.15 2.57 15.44
N GLU A 98 0.97 1.28 15.68
CA GLU A 98 1.92 0.22 15.32
C GLU A 98 1.23 -0.71 14.31
N ILE A 99 1.93 -1.08 13.25
CA ILE A 99 1.43 -1.99 12.22
C ILE A 99 2.26 -3.26 12.24
N VAL A 100 1.60 -4.41 12.39
CA VAL A 100 2.23 -5.73 12.34
C VAL A 100 1.76 -6.44 11.09
N LEU A 101 2.69 -6.65 10.16
CA LEU A 101 2.48 -7.42 8.93
C LEU A 101 2.77 -8.89 9.20
N ARG A 102 1.88 -9.78 8.74
CA ARG A 102 2.04 -11.21 8.94
C ARG A 102 1.95 -11.96 7.61
N ASN A 103 2.74 -13.01 7.48
CA ASN A 103 2.65 -13.95 6.37
C ASN A 103 1.49 -14.95 6.56
N ALA A 104 1.31 -15.87 5.61
CA ALA A 104 0.24 -16.87 5.64
C ALA A 104 0.37 -17.87 6.82
N SER A 105 1.56 -18.02 7.41
CA SER A 105 1.76 -18.83 8.63
C SER A 105 1.47 -18.05 9.93
N GLY A 106 1.11 -16.77 9.85
CA GLY A 106 0.86 -15.90 10.99
C GLY A 106 2.12 -15.28 11.60
N SER A 107 3.30 -15.53 11.04
CA SER A 107 4.56 -14.98 11.53
C SER A 107 4.69 -13.50 11.18
N ASP A 108 5.22 -12.70 12.13
CA ASP A 108 5.57 -11.29 11.89
C ASP A 108 6.68 -11.18 10.84
N ILE A 109 6.46 -10.32 9.84
CA ILE A 109 7.40 -10.08 8.73
C ILE A 109 7.89 -8.63 8.67
N ASN A 110 7.62 -7.79 9.68
CA ASN A 110 8.04 -6.38 9.70
C ASN A 110 9.55 -6.22 9.49
N ALA A 111 10.35 -7.15 10.05
CA ALA A 111 11.81 -7.13 9.89
C ALA A 111 12.26 -7.18 8.42
N GLN A 112 11.47 -7.76 7.53
CA GLN A 112 11.77 -7.80 6.10
C GLN A 112 11.64 -6.42 5.42
N TYR A 113 10.80 -5.53 5.97
CA TYR A 113 10.52 -4.20 5.41
C TYR A 113 11.44 -3.10 5.94
N ILE A 114 12.16 -3.35 7.05
CA ILE A 114 13.04 -2.36 7.69
C ILE A 114 14.53 -2.56 7.39
N THR A 115 14.92 -3.53 6.56
CA THR A 115 16.29 -3.58 6.04
C THR A 115 16.57 -2.30 5.23
N PRO A 116 17.82 -1.80 5.16
CA PRO A 116 18.13 -0.57 4.42
C PRO A 116 17.60 -0.56 2.98
N GLU A 117 17.71 -1.69 2.29
CA GLU A 117 17.25 -1.87 0.91
C GLU A 117 15.73 -1.80 0.82
N GLN A 118 15.02 -2.52 1.67
CA GLN A 118 13.56 -2.58 1.66
C GLN A 118 12.93 -1.31 2.22
N ALA A 119 13.52 -0.73 3.27
CA ALA A 119 13.08 0.55 3.82
C ALA A 119 13.16 1.69 2.78
N ALA A 120 14.13 1.64 1.85
CA ALA A 120 14.23 2.61 0.76
C ALA A 120 13.08 2.48 -0.26
N LEU A 121 12.45 1.31 -0.34
CA LEU A 121 11.42 0.99 -1.33
C LEU A 121 10.00 1.03 -0.78
N HIS A 122 9.77 1.10 0.53
CA HIS A 122 8.44 0.99 1.12
C HIS A 122 8.02 2.24 1.88
N GLN A 123 6.74 2.62 1.68
CA GLN A 123 6.10 3.67 2.47
C GLN A 123 4.60 3.39 2.61
N PHE A 124 4.11 3.47 3.83
CA PHE A 124 2.68 3.51 4.11
C PHE A 124 2.11 4.91 3.88
N PHE A 125 0.91 4.93 3.32
CA PHE A 125 0.09 6.14 3.18
C PHE A 125 -1.26 5.93 3.85
N PHE A 126 -1.80 6.99 4.43
CA PHE A 126 -3.05 7.00 5.20
C PHE A 126 -3.95 8.09 4.66
N ILE A 127 -4.97 7.73 3.90
CA ILE A 127 -5.79 8.67 3.14
C ILE A 127 -7.23 8.59 3.64
N SER A 128 -7.78 9.69 4.15
CA SER A 128 -9.19 9.75 4.49
C SER A 128 -10.06 9.77 3.24
N ARG A 129 -11.04 8.86 3.16
CA ARG A 129 -11.91 8.67 2.01
C ARG A 129 -13.38 8.63 2.43
N GLU A 130 -14.23 9.27 1.65
CA GLU A 130 -15.67 9.14 1.76
C GLU A 130 -16.23 8.33 0.58
N LEU A 131 -17.10 7.37 0.86
CA LEU A 131 -17.78 6.59 -0.17
C LEU A 131 -18.97 7.38 -0.73
N ASN A 132 -18.95 7.63 -2.03
CA ASN A 132 -20.15 8.08 -2.73
C ASN A 132 -21.00 6.84 -3.07
N GLU A 133 -22.05 6.60 -2.30
CA GLU A 133 -22.90 5.41 -2.42
C GLU A 133 -23.57 5.31 -3.79
N ALA A 134 -23.98 6.43 -4.38
CA ALA A 134 -24.65 6.44 -5.68
C ALA A 134 -23.72 6.04 -6.82
N LYS A 135 -22.45 6.46 -6.75
CA LYS A 135 -21.45 6.20 -7.80
C LYS A 135 -20.54 5.03 -7.48
N LYS A 136 -20.61 4.47 -6.25
CA LYS A 136 -19.68 3.43 -5.74
C LYS A 136 -18.21 3.83 -5.91
N THR A 137 -17.89 5.12 -5.69
CA THR A 137 -16.54 5.68 -5.80
C THR A 137 -16.13 6.37 -4.52
N TYR A 138 -14.83 6.40 -4.26
CA TYR A 138 -14.27 7.10 -3.11
C TYR A 138 -13.76 8.49 -3.49
N ARG A 139 -14.03 9.50 -2.67
CA ARG A 139 -13.40 10.82 -2.75
C ARG A 139 -12.49 11.05 -1.54
N THR A 140 -11.40 11.79 -1.72
CA THR A 140 -10.53 12.18 -0.62
C THR A 140 -11.22 13.24 0.25
N ILE A 141 -11.11 13.07 1.57
CA ILE A 141 -11.55 14.06 2.55
C ILE A 141 -10.27 14.72 3.10
N PRO A 142 -10.06 16.01 2.89
CA PRO A 142 -8.90 16.70 3.46
C PRO A 142 -9.08 16.85 4.97
N SER A 143 -7.97 16.84 5.70
CA SER A 143 -7.88 17.25 7.11
C SER A 143 -8.70 16.44 8.13
N ALA A 144 -9.09 15.20 7.84
CA ALA A 144 -9.73 14.36 8.87
C ALA A 144 -8.70 13.81 9.86
N ILE A 145 -7.50 13.50 9.37
CA ILE A 145 -6.40 12.94 10.16
C ILE A 145 -5.07 13.63 9.84
N THR A 146 -4.09 13.43 10.72
CA THR A 146 -2.66 13.63 10.45
C THR A 146 -1.91 12.39 10.88
N TYR A 147 -0.90 11.98 10.10
CA TYR A 147 0.04 10.94 10.47
C TYR A 147 1.47 11.46 10.48
N LYS A 148 2.23 11.09 11.51
CA LYS A 148 3.64 11.42 11.69
C LYS A 148 4.41 10.11 11.85
N TYR A 149 5.41 9.91 11.01
CA TYR A 149 6.27 8.72 11.03
C TYR A 149 7.19 8.73 12.26
N ALA A 150 7.41 7.57 12.89
CA ALA A 150 8.26 7.44 14.07
C ALA A 150 9.62 6.79 13.78
N GLU A 151 9.79 6.13 12.63
CA GLU A 151 11.02 5.44 12.28
C GLU A 151 12.24 6.37 12.24
N THR A 152 13.41 5.83 12.63
CA THR A 152 14.69 6.56 12.69
C THR A 152 15.65 6.21 11.57
N LEU A 153 15.31 5.24 10.71
CA LEU A 153 16.11 4.85 9.56
C LEU A 153 16.39 6.03 8.62
N GLN A 154 17.51 5.96 7.89
CA GLN A 154 17.95 7.03 7.00
C GLN A 154 17.87 6.59 5.53
N LEU A 155 17.51 7.52 4.65
CA LEU A 155 17.59 7.40 3.19
C LEU A 155 18.15 8.71 2.62
N GLU A 156 19.24 8.63 1.87
CA GLU A 156 19.93 9.81 1.30
C GLU A 156 20.21 10.92 2.34
N GLY A 157 20.63 10.53 3.55
CA GLY A 157 20.92 11.46 4.65
C GLY A 157 19.69 12.10 5.31
N LYS A 158 18.48 11.65 4.97
CA LYS A 158 17.21 12.12 5.55
C LYS A 158 16.54 10.98 6.31
N ARG A 159 15.83 11.30 7.39
CA ARG A 159 15.00 10.33 8.10
C ARG A 159 13.95 9.75 7.15
N ASN A 160 13.90 8.40 7.07
CA ASN A 160 13.16 7.67 6.07
C ASN A 160 11.75 7.27 6.56
N PRO A 161 10.64 7.78 5.97
CA PRO A 161 9.29 7.42 6.35
C PRO A 161 8.91 6.04 5.80
N ILE A 162 8.71 5.05 6.67
CA ILE A 162 8.18 3.73 6.30
C ILE A 162 6.70 3.65 6.67
N GLY A 163 6.35 3.96 7.94
CA GLY A 163 4.99 4.01 8.45
C GLY A 163 4.51 2.75 9.15
N LEU A 164 5.43 1.85 9.55
CA LEU A 164 5.12 0.73 10.43
C LEU A 164 4.86 1.20 11.85
N GLU A 165 5.44 2.33 12.25
CA GLU A 165 5.24 2.99 13.53
C GLU A 165 5.08 4.49 13.35
N GLY A 166 4.16 5.10 14.12
CA GLY A 166 3.96 6.54 14.06
C GLY A 166 2.90 7.07 15.00
N ALA A 167 2.68 8.38 14.92
CA ALA A 167 1.62 9.08 15.63
C ALA A 167 0.48 9.43 14.68
N PHE A 168 -0.71 8.96 15.00
CA PHE A 168 -1.95 9.15 14.25
C PHE A 168 -2.87 10.11 15.02
N TYR A 169 -3.22 11.24 14.44
CA TYR A 169 -4.08 12.23 15.05
C TYR A 169 -5.42 12.33 14.35
N VAL A 170 -6.49 12.35 15.11
CA VAL A 170 -7.85 12.66 14.62
C VAL A 170 -8.15 14.11 14.90
N HIS A 171 -8.41 14.91 13.85
CA HIS A 171 -8.70 16.32 14.02
C HIS A 171 -10.01 16.57 14.79
N PRO A 172 -10.09 17.59 15.66
CA PRO A 172 -11.30 17.85 16.44
C PRO A 172 -12.50 18.23 15.57
N ASN A 173 -12.25 18.85 14.41
CA ASN A 173 -13.27 19.27 13.45
C ASN A 173 -13.37 18.30 12.24
N ALA A 174 -12.87 17.07 12.38
CA ALA A 174 -12.95 16.08 11.32
C ALA A 174 -14.40 15.79 10.93
N THR A 175 -14.67 15.79 9.63
CA THR A 175 -16.00 15.50 9.04
C THR A 175 -15.79 14.66 7.78
N PRO A 176 -16.74 13.75 7.45
CA PRO A 176 -17.93 13.35 8.20
C PRO A 176 -17.58 12.47 9.42
N ASP A 177 -18.59 12.15 10.26
CA ASP A 177 -18.44 11.28 11.43
C ASP A 177 -18.06 9.85 11.07
N HIS A 178 -18.38 9.44 9.86
CA HIS A 178 -18.09 8.12 9.29
C HIS A 178 -17.32 8.30 7.99
N PHE A 179 -16.16 7.69 7.90
CA PHE A 179 -15.34 7.68 6.68
C PHE A 179 -14.51 6.41 6.59
N PHE A 180 -13.79 6.22 5.51
CA PHE A 180 -12.84 5.12 5.35
C PHE A 180 -11.41 5.64 5.43
N LEU A 181 -10.58 5.02 6.25
CA LEU A 181 -9.14 5.20 6.20
C LEU A 181 -8.60 4.23 5.13
N ASN A 182 -8.21 4.77 3.98
CA ASN A 182 -7.52 4.00 2.95
C ASN A 182 -6.04 3.92 3.31
N VAL A 183 -5.60 2.75 3.74
CA VAL A 183 -4.21 2.44 4.07
C VAL A 183 -3.57 1.75 2.88
N VAL A 184 -2.46 2.32 2.41
CA VAL A 184 -1.75 1.81 1.23
C VAL A 184 -0.28 1.62 1.57
N LEU A 185 0.24 0.40 1.44
CA LEU A 185 1.68 0.12 1.43
C LEU A 185 2.16 0.13 -0.01
N VAL A 186 2.96 1.11 -0.37
CA VAL A 186 3.55 1.24 -1.70
C VAL A 186 4.93 0.61 -1.73
N HIS A 187 5.16 -0.26 -2.69
CA HIS A 187 6.48 -0.73 -3.11
C HIS A 187 6.94 0.14 -4.28
N VAL A 188 7.90 0.99 -4.01
CA VAL A 188 8.44 1.95 -5.00
C VAL A 188 9.27 1.22 -6.04
N LEU A 189 8.99 1.46 -7.31
CA LEU A 189 9.70 0.83 -8.43
C LEU A 189 10.52 1.87 -9.19
N PRO A 190 11.77 1.55 -9.57
CA PRO A 190 12.56 2.41 -10.44
C PRO A 190 11.82 2.73 -11.76
N PRO A 191 11.94 3.94 -12.30
CA PRO A 191 12.81 5.05 -11.87
C PRO A 191 12.24 5.94 -10.76
N SER A 192 11.08 5.60 -10.19
CA SER A 192 10.46 6.35 -9.09
C SER A 192 11.28 6.24 -7.79
N THR A 193 11.08 7.18 -6.89
CA THR A 193 11.70 7.21 -5.56
C THR A 193 10.69 7.69 -4.53
N LYS A 194 10.95 7.46 -3.24
CA LYS A 194 10.17 8.03 -2.13
C LYS A 194 10.33 9.55 -2.00
N ILE A 195 11.38 10.10 -2.61
CA ILE A 195 11.67 11.53 -2.61
C ILE A 195 11.10 12.14 -3.88
N ASN A 196 10.22 13.12 -3.72
CA ASN A 196 9.77 13.96 -4.81
C ASN A 196 10.95 14.82 -5.29
N ARG A 197 11.44 14.56 -6.50
CA ARG A 197 12.63 15.22 -7.05
C ARG A 197 12.44 16.73 -7.28
N THR A 198 11.19 17.19 -7.44
CA THR A 198 10.89 18.62 -7.62
C THR A 198 11.02 19.39 -6.30
N THR A 199 10.52 18.83 -5.20
CA THR A 199 10.52 19.47 -3.88
C THR A 199 11.69 19.04 -3.00
N ASN A 200 12.43 18.02 -3.41
CA ASN A 200 13.51 17.36 -2.66
C ASN A 200 13.06 16.93 -1.24
N SER A 201 11.81 16.50 -1.12
CA SER A 201 11.18 16.03 0.13
C SER A 201 10.46 14.71 -0.09
N PHE A 202 10.24 13.95 0.97
CA PHE A 202 9.40 12.76 0.91
C PHE A 202 7.95 13.14 0.59
N TYR A 203 7.22 12.21 -0.04
CA TYR A 203 5.78 12.38 -0.25
C TYR A 203 5.05 12.44 1.11
N PRO A 204 4.05 13.33 1.26
CA PRO A 204 3.21 13.39 2.46
C PRO A 204 2.48 12.08 2.70
N PHE A 205 2.13 11.81 3.96
CA PHE A 205 1.47 10.58 4.39
C PHE A 205 0.12 10.29 3.68
N ASP A 206 -0.51 11.29 3.08
CA ASP A 206 -1.83 11.21 2.44
C ASP A 206 -1.79 11.38 0.90
N GLN A 207 -0.60 11.58 0.32
CA GLN A 207 -0.44 11.91 -1.09
C GLN A 207 0.60 11.02 -1.81
N PRO A 208 0.32 9.71 -1.99
CA PRO A 208 1.20 8.87 -2.80
C PRO A 208 1.21 9.35 -4.25
N ALA A 209 2.37 9.41 -4.89
CA ALA A 209 2.44 9.67 -6.31
C ALA A 209 1.77 8.51 -7.09
N ARG A 210 1.01 8.84 -8.14
CA ARG A 210 0.30 7.83 -8.97
C ARG A 210 1.24 6.81 -9.61
N THR A 211 2.46 7.23 -9.94
CA THR A 211 3.47 6.43 -10.65
C THR A 211 4.56 5.92 -9.72
N MET A 212 4.36 5.96 -8.39
CA MET A 212 5.39 5.66 -7.41
C MET A 212 5.82 4.19 -7.45
N GLY A 213 4.90 3.27 -7.69
CA GLY A 213 5.19 1.85 -7.73
C GLY A 213 3.93 0.99 -7.68
N THR A 214 4.08 -0.25 -7.20
CA THR A 214 2.98 -1.18 -6.95
C THR A 214 2.47 -1.05 -5.51
N ARG A 215 1.30 -1.64 -5.25
CA ARG A 215 0.73 -1.70 -3.91
C ARG A 215 0.89 -3.12 -3.37
N ASP A 216 1.62 -3.27 -2.28
CA ASP A 216 1.75 -4.54 -1.57
C ASP A 216 0.55 -4.77 -0.63
N LEU A 217 -0.06 -3.68 -0.18
CA LEU A 217 -1.29 -3.69 0.62
C LEU A 217 -2.16 -2.50 0.24
N GLU A 218 -3.47 -2.71 0.13
CA GLU A 218 -4.47 -1.64 0.06
C GLU A 218 -5.71 -2.06 0.81
N LEU A 219 -6.05 -1.30 1.86
CA LEU A 219 -7.17 -1.56 2.75
C LEU A 219 -8.04 -0.32 2.90
N TYR A 220 -9.31 -0.55 3.20
CA TYR A 220 -10.29 0.48 3.56
C TYR A 220 -10.86 0.15 4.94
N ILE A 221 -10.32 0.80 5.98
CA ILE A 221 -10.74 0.62 7.38
C ILE A 221 -11.92 1.57 7.62
N PRO A 222 -13.13 1.07 7.94
CA PRO A 222 -14.23 1.94 8.30
C PRO A 222 -13.96 2.62 9.64
N ILE A 223 -14.11 3.94 9.70
CA ILE A 223 -13.87 4.78 10.88
C ILE A 223 -15.18 5.38 11.35
N ASN A 224 -15.41 5.31 12.67
CA ASN A 224 -16.46 6.02 13.37
C ASN A 224 -15.84 7.01 14.36
N LEU A 225 -16.11 8.30 14.20
CA LEU A 225 -15.61 9.33 15.11
C LEU A 225 -16.53 9.51 16.31
N GLN A 226 -15.91 9.64 17.48
CA GLN A 226 -16.56 9.91 18.77
C GLN A 226 -16.20 11.30 19.29
#